data_1132947b09a78df583bf2b8db7f3f073
#
_entry.id   1132947b09a78df583bf2b8db7f3f073
#
_cell.length_a   1.000
_cell.length_b   1.000
_cell.length_c   1.000
_cell.angle_alpha   90.00
_cell.angle_beta   90.00
_cell.angle_gamma   90.00
#
_symmetry.space_group_name_H-M   'P 1'
#
loop_
_entity.id
_entity.type
_entity.pdbx_description
1 polymer ?
#
loop_
_entity_poly.entity_id
_entity_poly.type
_entity_poly.pdbx_seq_one_letter_code
_entity_poly.pdbx_strand_id
1 'polypeptide(L)'
;GDISTDIEQLGLQLSERFNDFCVEYGKDITLMFEPGKFLVSDAGVFLAKVNVVKQTTSTVFAHVGSGFNHFVRPMMYDSYHHITNISNPEGRYRYYSVVGYICETDTFGSNRRIAEISEEDVLCFHNAGAYCFSMASNYNSRYLPAEVMVHQGKDYLIRKRQTIQDILNNQEIITLS
;
A
#
# COMPACT_ATOMS: atom_id res chain seq x y z
N GLY A 1 6.65 13.63 4.87
CA GLY A 1 7.45 12.57 5.49
C GLY A 1 6.58 11.73 6.40
N ASP A 2 6.97 10.51 6.65
CA ASP A 2 6.28 9.68 7.64
C ASP A 2 6.40 10.34 9.00
N ILE A 3 5.26 10.64 9.61
CA ILE A 3 5.19 11.16 10.97
C ILE A 3 5.23 9.93 11.88
N SER A 4 6.30 9.76 12.64
CA SER A 4 6.32 8.75 13.69
C SER A 4 5.46 9.25 14.86
N THR A 5 4.55 8.42 15.33
CA THR A 5 3.71 8.74 16.49
C THR A 5 4.40 8.19 17.74
N ASP A 6 4.71 9.08 18.69
CA ASP A 6 5.11 8.67 20.05
C ASP A 6 3.88 8.08 20.75
N ILE A 7 3.79 6.75 20.73
CA ILE A 7 2.62 6.02 21.25
C ILE A 7 2.50 6.13 22.77
N GLU A 8 3.62 6.27 23.49
CA GLU A 8 3.61 6.42 24.94
C GLU A 8 3.07 7.78 25.34
N GLN A 9 3.56 8.84 24.70
CA GLN A 9 3.06 10.19 24.93
C GLN A 9 1.58 10.32 24.53
N LEU A 10 1.19 9.74 23.40
CA LEU A 10 -0.21 9.70 22.99
C LEU A 10 -1.08 8.99 24.02
N GLY A 11 -0.64 7.85 24.52
CA GLY A 11 -1.34 7.08 25.56
C GLY A 11 -1.55 7.89 26.86
N LEU A 12 -0.51 8.59 27.30
CA LEU A 12 -0.59 9.46 28.49
C LEU A 12 -1.62 10.60 28.28
N GLN A 13 -1.53 11.32 27.16
CA GLN A 13 -2.45 12.43 26.85
C GLN A 13 -3.91 11.96 26.74
N LEU A 14 -4.12 10.81 26.09
CA LEU A 14 -5.47 10.22 25.97
C LEU A 14 -6.02 9.80 27.32
N SER A 15 -5.19 9.18 28.17
CA SER A 15 -5.62 8.77 29.53
C SER A 15 -6.00 9.96 30.38
N GLU A 16 -5.20 11.02 30.37
CA GLU A 16 -5.49 12.26 31.10
C GLU A 16 -6.82 12.87 30.65
N ARG A 17 -6.99 13.09 29.35
CA ARG A 17 -8.23 13.67 28.79
C ARG A 17 -9.45 12.80 29.01
N PHE A 18 -9.28 11.50 28.95
CA PHE A 18 -10.39 10.57 29.19
C PHE A 18 -10.81 10.51 30.65
N ASN A 19 -9.86 10.59 31.58
CA ASN A 19 -10.14 10.66 33.02
C ASN A 19 -10.90 11.96 33.35
N ASP A 20 -10.47 13.11 32.81
CA ASP A 20 -11.17 14.39 32.98
C ASP A 20 -12.63 14.28 32.48
N PHE A 21 -12.80 13.67 31.28
CA PHE A 21 -14.13 13.43 30.72
C PHE A 21 -15.00 12.53 31.62
N CYS A 22 -14.45 11.44 32.19
CA CYS A 22 -15.20 10.57 33.09
C CYS A 22 -15.65 11.31 34.35
N VAL A 23 -14.81 12.20 34.92
CA VAL A 23 -15.15 13.03 36.06
C VAL A 23 -16.31 13.98 35.72
N GLU A 24 -16.25 14.66 34.57
CA GLU A 24 -17.30 15.57 34.11
C GLU A 24 -18.60 14.82 33.79
N TYR A 25 -18.49 13.65 33.16
CA TYR A 25 -19.63 12.80 32.79
C TYR A 25 -20.30 12.12 33.98
N GLY A 26 -19.57 12.00 35.10
CA GLY A 26 -20.05 11.42 36.35
C GLY A 26 -20.22 9.90 36.36
N LYS A 27 -19.56 9.19 35.43
CA LYS A 27 -19.57 7.72 35.37
C LYS A 27 -18.23 7.21 34.85
N ASP A 28 -17.80 6.07 35.39
CA ASP A 28 -16.70 5.32 34.82
C ASP A 28 -17.14 4.56 33.56
N ILE A 29 -16.44 4.79 32.46
CA ILE A 29 -16.65 4.10 31.20
C ILE A 29 -15.30 3.56 30.68
N THR A 30 -15.35 2.64 29.73
CA THR A 30 -14.16 2.04 29.15
C THR A 30 -13.86 2.64 27.80
N LEU A 31 -12.61 3.11 27.61
CA LEU A 31 -12.11 3.56 26.31
C LEU A 31 -11.47 2.37 25.59
N MET A 32 -11.92 2.11 24.34
CA MET A 32 -11.39 1.04 23.51
C MET A 32 -10.89 1.59 22.17
N PHE A 33 -9.84 0.98 21.64
CA PHE A 33 -9.23 1.34 20.36
C PHE A 33 -9.02 0.11 19.49
N GLU A 34 -9.04 0.30 18.18
CA GLU A 34 -8.74 -0.72 17.16
C GLU A 34 -7.58 -0.26 16.27
N PRO A 35 -6.34 -0.16 16.77
CA PRO A 35 -5.21 0.46 16.06
C PRO A 35 -4.55 -0.48 15.04
N GLY A 36 -5.33 -1.16 14.20
CA GLY A 36 -4.85 -2.22 13.28
C GLY A 36 -3.70 -1.81 12.38
N LYS A 37 -3.78 -0.62 11.78
CA LYS A 37 -2.71 -0.11 10.89
C LYS A 37 -1.39 0.07 11.64
N PHE A 38 -1.43 0.61 12.84
CA PHE A 38 -0.25 0.86 13.67
C PHE A 38 0.56 -0.41 13.94
N LEU A 39 -0.11 -1.55 14.12
CA LEU A 39 0.53 -2.80 14.54
C LEU A 39 1.39 -3.46 13.45
N VAL A 40 1.02 -3.33 12.16
CA VAL A 40 1.64 -4.12 11.09
C VAL A 40 1.98 -3.35 9.81
N SER A 41 1.67 -2.05 9.74
CA SER A 41 1.85 -1.27 8.51
C SER A 41 3.31 -1.27 8.03
N ASP A 42 4.25 -1.04 8.92
CA ASP A 42 5.68 -0.95 8.64
C ASP A 42 6.36 -2.32 8.45
N ALA A 43 5.68 -3.40 8.86
CA ALA A 43 6.18 -4.77 8.68
C ALA A 43 6.13 -5.26 7.23
N GLY A 44 5.48 -4.53 6.32
CA GLY A 44 5.33 -4.94 4.93
C GLY A 44 5.58 -3.84 3.92
N VAL A 45 6.07 -4.25 2.76
CA VAL A 45 6.26 -3.40 1.59
C VAL A 45 5.52 -4.00 0.39
N PHE A 46 5.10 -3.13 -0.52
CA PHE A 46 4.56 -3.54 -1.80
C PHE A 46 5.59 -3.25 -2.90
N LEU A 47 5.91 -4.25 -3.71
CA LEU A 47 6.89 -4.17 -4.78
C LEU A 47 6.19 -4.18 -6.14
N ALA A 48 6.54 -3.24 -7.01
CA ALA A 48 6.04 -3.21 -8.37
C ALA A 48 7.15 -2.83 -9.34
N LYS A 49 7.19 -3.55 -10.49
CA LYS A 49 8.13 -3.28 -11.57
C LYS A 49 7.63 -2.13 -12.43
N VAL A 50 8.54 -1.27 -12.87
CA VAL A 50 8.27 -0.17 -13.81
C VAL A 50 8.21 -0.73 -15.22
N ASN A 51 7.09 -0.50 -15.91
CA ASN A 51 6.90 -0.93 -17.28
C ASN A 51 7.32 0.16 -18.29
N VAL A 52 7.01 1.42 -17.96
CA VAL A 52 7.26 2.56 -18.87
C VAL A 52 7.59 3.80 -18.06
N VAL A 53 8.56 4.57 -18.52
CA VAL A 53 8.82 5.93 -18.05
C VAL A 53 8.48 6.92 -19.16
N LYS A 54 7.49 7.77 -18.94
CA LYS A 54 7.01 8.74 -19.93
C LYS A 54 7.17 10.17 -19.44
N GLN A 55 7.88 10.99 -20.18
CA GLN A 55 7.99 12.41 -19.91
C GLN A 55 7.01 13.21 -20.78
N THR A 56 6.25 14.09 -20.13
CA THR A 56 5.46 15.14 -20.78
C THR A 56 6.16 16.49 -20.60
N THR A 57 5.54 17.57 -21.02
CA THR A 57 6.08 18.93 -20.84
C THR A 57 6.27 19.34 -19.38
N SER A 58 5.46 18.82 -18.47
CA SER A 58 5.42 19.23 -17.05
C SER A 58 5.67 18.10 -16.06
N THR A 59 5.52 16.83 -16.45
CA THR A 59 5.50 15.70 -15.53
C THR A 59 6.24 14.51 -16.11
N VAL A 60 6.98 13.81 -15.27
CA VAL A 60 7.55 12.50 -15.59
C VAL A 60 6.70 11.44 -14.89
N PHE A 61 6.10 10.57 -15.69
CA PHE A 61 5.31 9.43 -15.21
C PHE A 61 6.16 8.17 -15.17
N ALA A 62 6.07 7.43 -14.06
CA ALA A 62 6.55 6.07 -13.95
C ALA A 62 5.34 5.14 -13.84
N HIS A 63 5.09 4.36 -14.89
CA HIS A 63 4.00 3.40 -14.94
C HIS A 63 4.47 2.06 -14.40
N VAL A 64 3.81 1.56 -13.36
CA VAL A 64 4.14 0.26 -12.76
C VAL A 64 3.20 -0.84 -13.22
N GLY A 65 3.68 -2.10 -13.19
CA GLY A 65 2.92 -3.30 -13.54
C GLY A 65 1.88 -3.71 -12.49
N SER A 66 1.24 -2.73 -11.86
CA SER A 66 0.24 -2.88 -10.83
C SER A 66 -0.78 -1.75 -10.91
N GLY A 67 -1.83 -1.80 -10.08
CA GLY A 67 -2.84 -0.78 -10.01
C GLY A 67 -3.51 -0.71 -8.64
N PHE A 68 -4.48 0.18 -8.50
CA PHE A 68 -5.23 0.36 -7.25
C PHE A 68 -5.91 -0.95 -6.78
N ASN A 69 -6.20 -1.85 -7.70
CA ASN A 69 -6.75 -3.15 -7.38
C ASN A 69 -5.85 -4.01 -6.48
N HIS A 70 -4.54 -3.74 -6.46
CA HIS A 70 -3.59 -4.40 -5.55
C HIS A 70 -3.27 -3.55 -4.32
N PHE A 71 -3.29 -2.22 -4.44
CA PHE A 71 -2.97 -1.32 -3.34
C PHE A 71 -3.83 -0.05 -3.42
N VAL A 72 -5.05 -0.14 -2.90
CA VAL A 72 -6.11 0.86 -3.09
C VAL A 72 -5.96 2.11 -2.22
N ARG A 73 -5.20 2.03 -1.11
CA ARG A 73 -5.17 3.09 -0.10
C ARG A 73 -4.75 4.48 -0.61
N PRO A 74 -3.74 4.63 -1.49
CA PRO A 74 -3.41 5.94 -2.05
C PRO A 74 -4.59 6.60 -2.77
N MET A 75 -5.38 5.83 -3.52
CA MET A 75 -6.50 6.36 -4.32
C MET A 75 -7.77 6.56 -3.50
N MET A 76 -8.06 5.66 -2.56
CA MET A 76 -9.31 5.69 -1.80
C MET A 76 -9.25 6.67 -0.62
N TYR A 77 -8.09 6.84 0.00
CA TYR A 77 -7.93 7.60 1.24
C TYR A 77 -6.90 8.72 1.16
N ASP A 78 -6.35 8.99 -0.02
CA ASP A 78 -5.20 9.90 -0.21
C ASP A 78 -4.03 9.57 0.75
N SER A 79 -3.88 8.26 1.04
CA SER A 79 -2.86 7.80 1.99
C SER A 79 -1.47 7.98 1.39
N TYR A 80 -0.61 8.69 2.12
CA TYR A 80 0.78 8.78 1.78
C TYR A 80 1.49 7.45 2.05
N HIS A 81 2.21 6.96 1.04
CA HIS A 81 3.18 5.87 1.16
C HIS A 81 4.49 6.34 0.57
N HIS A 82 5.59 6.19 1.31
CA HIS A 82 6.90 6.49 0.78
C HIS A 82 7.24 5.52 -0.34
N ILE A 83 7.82 6.02 -1.43
CA ILE A 83 8.18 5.22 -2.60
C ILE A 83 9.66 5.38 -2.84
N THR A 84 10.37 4.26 -2.93
CA THR A 84 11.81 4.24 -3.25
C THR A 84 12.08 3.37 -4.47
N ASN A 85 13.11 3.74 -5.26
CA ASN A 85 13.64 2.89 -6.30
C ASN A 85 14.73 2.00 -5.72
N ILE A 86 14.43 0.71 -5.54
CA ILE A 86 15.38 -0.25 -4.97
C ILE A 86 16.36 -0.83 -6.00
N SER A 87 16.09 -0.65 -7.30
CA SER A 87 17.01 -1.03 -8.37
C SER A 87 18.13 -0.01 -8.58
N ASN A 88 17.89 1.26 -8.23
CA ASN A 88 18.85 2.36 -8.37
C ASN A 88 18.81 3.30 -7.16
N PRO A 89 19.14 2.83 -5.95
CA PRO A 89 18.98 3.61 -4.72
C PRO A 89 19.90 4.84 -4.65
N GLU A 90 21.05 4.80 -5.31
CA GLU A 90 22.04 5.90 -5.35
C GLU A 90 21.85 6.81 -6.56
N GLY A 91 20.81 6.62 -7.35
CA GLY A 91 20.48 7.41 -8.53
C GLY A 91 20.23 8.88 -8.19
N ARG A 92 20.43 9.77 -9.18
CA ARG A 92 20.09 11.19 -9.04
C ARG A 92 18.58 11.33 -8.78
N TYR A 93 18.21 12.09 -7.76
CA TYR A 93 16.79 12.31 -7.44
C TYR A 93 16.09 13.20 -8.48
N ARG A 94 14.90 12.74 -8.88
CA ARG A 94 13.97 13.47 -9.75
C ARG A 94 12.55 13.38 -9.19
N TYR A 95 11.64 14.20 -9.74
CA TYR A 95 10.22 14.15 -9.38
C TYR A 95 9.44 13.31 -10.39
N TYR A 96 8.63 12.39 -9.87
CA TYR A 96 7.80 11.47 -10.64
C TYR A 96 6.36 11.45 -10.15
N SER A 97 5.42 11.23 -11.06
CA SER A 97 4.09 10.71 -10.73
C SER A 97 4.08 9.22 -11.00
N VAL A 98 3.93 8.43 -9.93
CA VAL A 98 3.89 6.97 -10.02
C VAL A 98 2.46 6.53 -10.22
N VAL A 99 2.17 5.87 -11.35
CA VAL A 99 0.83 5.48 -11.78
C VAL A 99 0.76 4.01 -12.13
N GLY A 100 -0.41 3.43 -11.98
CA GLY A 100 -0.69 2.03 -12.31
C GLY A 100 -1.16 1.84 -13.76
N TYR A 101 -1.71 0.65 -14.00
CA TYR A 101 -2.19 0.20 -15.33
C TYR A 101 -3.72 0.21 -15.47
N ILE A 102 -4.44 0.62 -14.44
CA ILE A 102 -5.91 0.67 -14.47
C ILE A 102 -6.35 1.99 -15.11
N CYS A 103 -7.41 1.95 -15.92
CA CYS A 103 -7.88 3.10 -16.69
C CYS A 103 -8.61 4.18 -15.87
N GLU A 104 -9.08 3.85 -14.69
CA GLU A 104 -9.58 4.81 -13.72
C GLU A 104 -8.42 5.56 -13.05
N THR A 105 -8.73 6.49 -12.14
CA THR A 105 -7.69 7.19 -11.37
C THR A 105 -6.82 6.19 -10.63
N ASP A 106 -5.61 5.97 -11.13
CA ASP A 106 -4.70 4.93 -10.66
C ASP A 106 -3.32 5.54 -10.36
N THR A 107 -3.29 6.46 -9.39
CA THR A 107 -2.10 7.22 -9.02
C THR A 107 -1.65 6.85 -7.61
N PHE A 108 -0.53 6.14 -7.50
CA PHE A 108 0.10 5.80 -6.21
C PHE A 108 0.73 7.00 -5.52
N GLY A 109 1.15 7.99 -6.28
CA GLY A 109 1.66 9.23 -5.73
C GLY A 109 2.09 10.21 -6.81
N SER A 110 1.66 11.45 -6.67
CA SER A 110 2.04 12.55 -7.56
C SER A 110 3.23 13.31 -6.99
N ASN A 111 4.07 13.82 -7.88
CA ASN A 111 5.21 14.69 -7.54
C ASN A 111 6.12 14.11 -6.44
N ARG A 112 6.45 12.82 -6.55
CA ARG A 112 7.32 12.11 -5.60
C ARG A 112 8.78 12.30 -5.97
N ARG A 113 9.60 12.68 -5.00
CA ARG A 113 11.05 12.78 -5.16
C ARG A 113 11.67 11.40 -4.96
N ILE A 114 12.09 10.75 -6.06
CA ILE A 114 12.59 9.37 -6.09
C ILE A 114 13.93 9.36 -6.84
N ALA A 115 14.83 8.45 -6.46
CA ALA A 115 16.05 8.17 -7.23
C ALA A 115 15.69 7.77 -8.66
N GLU A 116 16.47 8.22 -9.64
CA GLU A 116 16.19 8.09 -11.07
C GLU A 116 15.66 6.72 -11.44
N ILE A 117 14.51 6.74 -12.13
CA ILE A 117 13.74 5.55 -12.49
C ILE A 117 13.94 5.25 -13.97
N SER A 118 14.24 4.00 -14.27
CA SER A 118 14.27 3.41 -15.62
C SER A 118 13.20 2.33 -15.76
N GLU A 119 12.88 1.98 -17.00
CA GLU A 119 12.06 0.79 -17.28
C GLU A 119 12.76 -0.45 -16.72
N GLU A 120 11.98 -1.42 -16.25
CA GLU A 120 12.38 -2.63 -15.55
C GLU A 120 12.84 -2.45 -14.10
N ASP A 121 13.04 -1.20 -13.60
CA ASP A 121 13.33 -0.96 -12.19
C ASP A 121 12.19 -1.44 -11.28
N VAL A 122 12.52 -1.79 -10.06
CA VAL A 122 11.56 -2.17 -9.02
C VAL A 122 11.38 -1.02 -8.03
N LEU A 123 10.15 -0.56 -7.90
CA LEU A 123 9.76 0.40 -6.89
C LEU A 123 9.24 -0.31 -5.65
N CYS A 124 9.65 0.19 -4.49
CA CYS A 124 9.20 -0.26 -3.19
C CYS A 124 8.27 0.79 -2.57
N PHE A 125 7.04 0.39 -2.28
CA PHE A 125 6.05 1.18 -1.56
C PHE A 125 6.06 0.76 -0.10
N HIS A 126 6.47 1.66 0.78
CA HIS A 126 6.62 1.39 2.20
C HIS A 126 5.29 1.41 2.94
N ASN A 127 5.27 0.89 4.16
CA ASN A 127 4.10 0.85 5.04
C ASN A 127 2.88 0.14 4.41
N ALA A 128 3.12 -0.96 3.69
CA ALA A 128 2.10 -1.74 3.01
C ALA A 128 1.67 -3.01 3.77
N GLY A 129 2.15 -3.23 5.00
CA GLY A 129 1.82 -4.40 5.79
C GLY A 129 0.37 -4.43 6.29
N ALA A 130 -0.30 -3.27 6.33
CA ALA A 130 -1.72 -3.19 6.68
C ALA A 130 -2.55 -2.67 5.51
N TYR A 131 -3.70 -3.34 5.27
CA TYR A 131 -4.72 -2.90 4.29
C TYR A 131 -4.19 -2.74 2.86
N CYS A 132 -3.13 -3.46 2.49
CA CYS A 132 -2.69 -3.64 1.11
C CYS A 132 -3.37 -4.89 0.54
N PHE A 133 -2.87 -6.08 0.87
CA PHE A 133 -3.43 -7.33 0.35
C PHE A 133 -4.89 -7.55 0.78
N SER A 134 -5.24 -7.26 2.03
CA SER A 134 -6.61 -7.49 2.55
C SER A 134 -7.69 -6.64 1.88
N MET A 135 -7.32 -5.53 1.23
CA MET A 135 -8.22 -4.69 0.42
C MET A 135 -8.03 -4.89 -1.08
N ALA A 136 -7.12 -5.77 -1.49
CA ALA A 136 -6.88 -6.03 -2.89
C ALA A 136 -8.06 -6.78 -3.53
N SER A 137 -8.27 -6.56 -4.82
CA SER A 137 -9.38 -7.15 -5.59
C SER A 137 -8.96 -7.63 -6.96
N ASN A 138 -9.81 -8.43 -7.57
CA ASN A 138 -9.67 -8.88 -8.95
C ASN A 138 -10.29 -7.91 -9.97
N TYR A 139 -10.36 -6.62 -9.63
CA TYR A 139 -10.88 -5.62 -10.56
C TYR A 139 -10.18 -5.72 -11.93
N ASN A 140 -10.95 -5.59 -13.01
CA ASN A 140 -10.52 -5.81 -14.39
C ASN A 140 -9.88 -7.20 -14.63
N SER A 141 -10.32 -8.23 -13.88
CA SER A 141 -9.80 -9.61 -13.94
C SER A 141 -8.28 -9.71 -13.72
N ARG A 142 -7.70 -8.79 -12.96
CA ARG A 142 -6.28 -8.82 -12.61
C ARG A 142 -6.04 -9.79 -11.46
N TYR A 143 -4.96 -10.57 -11.55
CA TYR A 143 -4.58 -11.56 -10.55
C TYR A 143 -3.98 -10.91 -9.32
N LEU A 144 -4.36 -11.36 -8.13
CA LEU A 144 -3.70 -10.93 -6.91
C LEU A 144 -2.22 -11.37 -6.89
N PRO A 145 -1.32 -10.53 -6.37
CA PRO A 145 0.11 -10.82 -6.32
C PRO A 145 0.42 -11.93 -5.31
N ALA A 146 1.63 -12.47 -5.39
CA ALA A 146 2.18 -13.33 -4.35
C ALA A 146 2.49 -12.53 -3.09
N GLU A 147 2.51 -13.21 -1.93
CA GLU A 147 3.08 -12.68 -0.69
C GLU A 147 4.28 -13.51 -0.26
N VAL A 148 5.35 -12.82 0.11
CA VAL A 148 6.61 -13.43 0.55
C VAL A 148 6.95 -12.87 1.93
N MET A 149 7.19 -13.74 2.87
CA MET A 149 7.71 -13.40 4.19
C MET A 149 9.24 -13.50 4.18
N VAL A 150 9.91 -12.48 4.74
CA VAL A 150 11.35 -12.53 4.98
C VAL A 150 11.57 -12.68 6.49
N HIS A 151 12.28 -13.74 6.88
CA HIS A 151 12.62 -13.99 8.27
C HIS A 151 14.04 -14.53 8.38
N GLN A 152 14.88 -13.89 9.22
CA GLN A 152 16.29 -14.27 9.43
C GLN A 152 17.09 -14.43 8.14
N GLY A 153 16.88 -13.50 7.17
CA GLY A 153 17.60 -13.49 5.89
C GLY A 153 17.15 -14.56 4.88
N LYS A 154 16.05 -15.25 5.15
CA LYS A 154 15.42 -16.23 4.23
C LYS A 154 14.06 -15.73 3.77
N ASP A 155 13.71 -16.06 2.54
CA ASP A 155 12.40 -15.78 1.95
C ASP A 155 11.51 -17.04 2.00
N TYR A 156 10.24 -16.80 2.26
CA TYR A 156 9.21 -17.84 2.33
C TYR A 156 7.99 -17.39 1.54
N LEU A 157 7.60 -18.14 0.52
CA LEU A 157 6.35 -17.91 -0.19
C LEU A 157 5.18 -18.30 0.72
N ILE A 158 4.49 -17.30 1.29
CA ILE A 158 3.34 -17.51 2.18
C ILE A 158 2.00 -17.46 1.46
N ARG A 159 1.97 -16.87 0.24
CA ARG A 159 0.81 -16.88 -0.65
C ARG A 159 1.25 -16.94 -2.11
N LYS A 160 0.69 -17.88 -2.86
CA LYS A 160 0.94 -17.99 -4.30
C LYS A 160 0.25 -16.83 -5.05
N ARG A 161 0.85 -16.40 -6.16
CA ARG A 161 0.19 -15.52 -7.13
C ARG A 161 -1.03 -16.23 -7.71
N GLN A 162 -2.14 -15.51 -7.87
CA GLN A 162 -3.32 -16.04 -8.53
C GLN A 162 -3.08 -16.35 -10.02
N THR A 163 -3.87 -17.29 -10.50
CA THR A 163 -4.01 -17.71 -11.89
C THR A 163 -5.43 -17.41 -12.38
N ILE A 164 -5.68 -17.60 -13.68
CA ILE A 164 -7.04 -17.49 -14.23
C ILE A 164 -8.01 -18.49 -13.54
N GLN A 165 -7.51 -19.67 -13.19
CA GLN A 165 -8.33 -20.67 -12.52
C GLN A 165 -8.82 -20.19 -11.14
N ASP A 166 -8.01 -19.42 -10.41
CA ASP A 166 -8.42 -18.88 -9.12
C ASP A 166 -9.56 -17.86 -9.24
N ILE A 167 -9.60 -17.11 -10.35
CA ILE A 167 -10.69 -16.17 -10.64
C ILE A 167 -11.98 -16.93 -11.03
N LEU A 168 -11.85 -18.03 -11.78
CA LEU A 168 -12.99 -18.79 -12.30
C LEU A 168 -13.49 -19.88 -11.36
N ASN A 169 -12.81 -20.14 -10.26
CA ASN A 169 -12.98 -21.33 -9.43
C ASN A 169 -14.40 -21.54 -8.86
N ASN A 170 -15.19 -20.48 -8.74
CA ASN A 170 -16.58 -20.56 -8.24
C ASN A 170 -17.62 -20.28 -9.33
N GLN A 171 -17.23 -20.34 -10.60
CA GLN A 171 -18.17 -20.14 -11.72
C GLN A 171 -18.69 -21.48 -12.21
N GLU A 172 -20.01 -21.55 -12.42
CA GLU A 172 -20.71 -22.72 -12.98
C GLU A 172 -20.99 -22.51 -14.47
N ILE A 173 -20.69 -23.54 -15.28
CA ILE A 173 -20.99 -23.54 -16.70
C ILE A 173 -22.42 -24.01 -16.88
N ILE A 174 -23.27 -23.14 -17.42
CA ILE A 174 -24.66 -23.46 -17.72
C ILE A 174 -24.82 -23.64 -19.24
N THR A 175 -25.35 -24.76 -19.66
CA THR A 175 -25.77 -24.95 -21.06
C THR A 175 -27.20 -24.46 -21.22
N LEU A 176 -27.38 -23.41 -21.99
CA LEU A 176 -28.71 -22.92 -22.35
C LEU A 176 -29.21 -23.72 -23.56
N SER A 177 -30.36 -24.36 -23.42
CA SER A 177 -31.05 -25.09 -24.49
C SER A 177 -32.01 -24.20 -25.28
#